data_087fd5e2b901e197da89898bd189586e
#
_entry.id   087fd5e2b901e197da89898bd189586e
#
_cell.length_a   1.000
_cell.length_b   1.000
_cell.length_c   1.000
_cell.angle_alpha   90.00
_cell.angle_beta   90.00
_cell.angle_gamma   90.00
#
_symmetry.space_group_name_H-M   'P 1'
#
loop_
_entity.id
_entity.type
_entity.pdbx_description
1 polymer ?
#
loop_
_entity_poly.entity_id
_entity_poly.type
_entity_poly.pdbx_seq_one_letter_code
_entity_poly.pdbx_strand_id
1 'polypeptide(L)'
;EEIEFWGGIFMKILIGTKNPGKIEGAKQAFEKYFDKVEIEGIPVDSNVGDQPINEEILQGAKNRVKNLKEYASKNNIKADFYISSEAGITDSLGEWIDINAVVVEDSKGFQSIGTSQGFPIPDKYIDEIKATELGKVMDKIFDGQELGKGKGGISYLTKNEVSRIDLTRTAFIMALTKHINGDIWR
;
A
#
# COMPACT_ATOMS: atom_id res chain seq x y z
N GLU A 1 12.80 20.95 22.83
CA GLU A 1 11.57 20.15 22.89
C GLU A 1 11.96 18.75 22.45
N GLU A 2 12.03 17.84 23.43
CA GLU A 2 12.33 16.44 23.17
C GLU A 2 11.12 15.84 22.43
N ILE A 3 11.36 15.40 21.19
CA ILE A 3 10.47 14.48 20.52
C ILE A 3 10.53 13.21 21.39
N GLU A 4 9.46 12.92 22.14
CA GLU A 4 9.32 11.63 22.80
C GLU A 4 9.37 10.55 21.71
N PHE A 5 10.55 10.02 21.48
CA PHE A 5 10.71 8.75 20.79
C PHE A 5 9.96 7.70 21.62
N TRP A 6 9.04 7.01 21.01
CA TRP A 6 8.33 5.86 21.59
C TRP A 6 9.33 4.71 21.80
N GLY A 7 10.34 4.98 22.67
CA GLY A 7 11.45 4.07 22.91
C GLY A 7 10.97 2.77 23.51
N GLY A 8 11.23 1.66 22.84
CA GLY A 8 11.07 0.31 23.36
C GLY A 8 9.68 -0.32 23.20
N ILE A 9 8.72 0.31 22.53
CA ILE A 9 7.38 -0.25 22.30
C ILE A 9 7.42 -1.18 21.07
N PHE A 10 7.05 -2.43 21.31
CA PHE A 10 6.83 -3.42 20.26
C PHE A 10 5.51 -3.13 19.54
N MET A 11 5.55 -2.91 18.24
CA MET A 11 4.39 -2.66 17.40
C MET A 11 4.02 -3.90 16.61
N LYS A 12 2.85 -4.45 16.86
CA LYS A 12 2.26 -5.51 16.05
C LYS A 12 1.33 -4.91 15.00
N ILE A 13 1.62 -5.21 13.74
CA ILE A 13 0.92 -4.68 12.58
C ILE A 13 0.37 -5.84 11.75
N LEU A 14 -0.89 -5.75 11.37
CA LEU A 14 -1.47 -6.63 10.36
C LEU A 14 -1.62 -5.86 9.04
N ILE A 15 -1.16 -6.46 7.95
CA ILE A 15 -1.31 -5.91 6.59
C ILE A 15 -2.20 -6.82 5.74
N GLY A 16 -3.18 -6.24 5.05
CA GLY A 16 -4.19 -6.95 4.24
C GLY A 16 -3.66 -7.48 2.91
N THR A 17 -2.50 -8.13 2.89
CA THR A 17 -1.87 -8.70 1.69
C THR A 17 -0.82 -9.75 2.03
N LYS A 18 -0.51 -10.64 1.07
CA LYS A 18 0.66 -11.53 1.10
C LYS A 18 1.78 -11.10 0.16
N ASN A 19 1.61 -9.98 -0.56
CA ASN A 19 2.63 -9.50 -1.48
C ASN A 19 3.90 -9.07 -0.71
N PRO A 20 5.06 -9.72 -0.94
CA PRO A 20 6.26 -9.45 -0.15
C PRO A 20 6.80 -8.04 -0.32
N GLY A 21 6.67 -7.44 -1.50
CA GLY A 21 7.10 -6.05 -1.75
C GLY A 21 6.25 -5.03 -0.99
N LYS A 22 4.94 -5.28 -0.87
CA LYS A 22 4.04 -4.43 -0.08
C LYS A 22 4.33 -4.56 1.43
N ILE A 23 4.57 -5.79 1.91
CA ILE A 23 4.93 -6.05 3.31
C ILE A 23 6.27 -5.38 3.66
N GLU A 24 7.28 -5.55 2.81
CA GLU A 24 8.61 -4.96 3.02
C GLU A 24 8.57 -3.42 3.01
N GLY A 25 7.86 -2.83 2.05
CA GLY A 25 7.70 -1.37 1.99
C GLY A 25 7.00 -0.80 3.23
N ALA A 26 5.95 -1.47 3.70
CA ALA A 26 5.28 -1.11 4.95
C ALA A 26 6.22 -1.22 6.15
N LYS A 27 6.96 -2.33 6.27
CA LYS A 27 7.93 -2.54 7.35
C LYS A 27 8.96 -1.42 7.41
N GLN A 28 9.59 -1.12 6.26
CA GLN A 28 10.57 -0.04 6.18
C GLN A 28 10.00 1.34 6.55
N ALA A 29 8.73 1.60 6.26
CA ALA A 29 8.07 2.84 6.64
C ALA A 29 7.87 2.95 8.16
N PHE A 30 7.32 1.90 8.77
CA PHE A 30 7.06 1.88 10.21
C PHE A 30 8.35 1.89 11.04
N GLU A 31 9.42 1.21 10.61
CA GLU A 31 10.73 1.21 11.26
C GLU A 31 11.43 2.58 11.27
N LYS A 32 10.89 3.58 10.53
CA LYS A 32 11.37 4.98 10.65
C LYS A 32 10.91 5.67 11.93
N TYR A 33 9.83 5.17 12.53
CA TYR A 33 9.14 5.85 13.63
C TYR A 33 8.98 4.97 14.87
N PHE A 34 9.17 3.64 14.76
CA PHE A 34 8.99 2.67 15.83
C PHE A 34 10.19 1.73 15.91
N ASP A 35 10.68 1.46 17.13
CA ASP A 35 11.93 0.71 17.33
C ASP A 35 11.81 -0.78 17.01
N LYS A 36 10.65 -1.39 17.33
CA LYS A 36 10.38 -2.82 17.13
C LYS A 36 9.07 -3.01 16.41
N VAL A 37 9.16 -3.47 15.17
CA VAL A 37 8.01 -3.66 14.30
C VAL A 37 7.90 -5.12 13.88
N GLU A 38 6.75 -5.74 14.16
CA GLU A 38 6.35 -7.02 13.61
C GLU A 38 5.18 -6.81 12.64
N ILE A 39 5.35 -7.19 11.38
CA ILE A 39 4.28 -7.13 10.38
C ILE A 39 3.90 -8.53 9.94
N GLU A 40 2.61 -8.85 10.07
CA GLU A 40 2.03 -10.09 9.60
C GLU A 40 1.09 -9.80 8.41
N GLY A 41 1.36 -10.43 7.26
CA GLY A 41 0.50 -10.33 6.08
C GLY A 41 -0.65 -11.33 6.15
N ILE A 42 -1.88 -10.84 6.01
CA ILE A 42 -3.11 -11.63 5.97
C ILE A 42 -3.77 -11.41 4.60
N PRO A 43 -4.05 -12.47 3.83
CA PRO A 43 -4.74 -12.33 2.55
C PRO A 43 -6.21 -12.03 2.83
N VAL A 44 -6.65 -10.82 2.49
CA VAL A 44 -8.04 -10.40 2.56
C VAL A 44 -8.48 -9.79 1.24
N ASP A 45 -9.77 -9.86 0.94
CA ASP A 45 -10.32 -9.33 -0.30
C ASP A 45 -10.40 -7.80 -0.25
N SER A 46 -10.18 -7.17 -1.42
CA SER A 46 -10.41 -5.74 -1.63
C SER A 46 -11.85 -5.42 -1.98
N ASN A 47 -12.63 -6.42 -2.41
CA ASN A 47 -14.00 -6.27 -2.90
C ASN A 47 -14.15 -5.25 -4.05
N VAL A 48 -13.08 -5.08 -4.82
CA VAL A 48 -13.03 -4.34 -6.10
C VAL A 48 -12.42 -5.24 -7.17
N GLY A 49 -12.45 -4.81 -8.43
CA GLY A 49 -11.89 -5.59 -9.54
C GLY A 49 -10.36 -5.80 -9.43
N ASP A 50 -9.83 -6.70 -10.26
CA ASP A 50 -8.38 -7.00 -10.32
C ASP A 50 -7.56 -5.77 -10.70
N GLN A 51 -8.11 -4.89 -11.55
CA GLN A 51 -7.55 -3.59 -11.90
C GLN A 51 -8.44 -2.48 -11.35
N PRO A 52 -8.19 -1.98 -10.14
CA PRO A 52 -8.91 -0.83 -9.58
C PRO A 52 -8.72 0.42 -10.42
N ILE A 53 -9.80 1.20 -10.59
CA ILE A 53 -9.82 2.42 -11.39
C ILE A 53 -10.40 3.56 -10.54
N ASN A 54 -9.71 4.71 -10.52
CA ASN A 54 -10.16 5.92 -9.85
C ASN A 54 -10.51 5.66 -8.37
N GLU A 55 -11.74 5.89 -7.94
CA GLU A 55 -12.18 5.74 -6.55
C GLU A 55 -12.05 4.32 -6.01
N GLU A 56 -12.06 3.31 -6.87
CA GLU A 56 -11.92 1.91 -6.47
C GLU A 56 -10.57 1.64 -5.79
N ILE A 57 -9.53 2.43 -6.08
CA ILE A 57 -8.21 2.27 -5.49
C ILE A 57 -8.27 2.49 -3.97
N LEU A 58 -8.82 3.62 -3.55
CA LEU A 58 -8.98 3.92 -2.12
C LEU A 58 -10.05 3.04 -1.48
N GLN A 59 -11.13 2.76 -2.20
CA GLN A 59 -12.20 1.88 -1.72
C GLN A 59 -11.66 0.48 -1.44
N GLY A 60 -10.87 -0.08 -2.35
CA GLY A 60 -10.24 -1.39 -2.17
C GLY A 60 -9.31 -1.42 -0.95
N ALA A 61 -8.48 -0.39 -0.77
CA ALA A 61 -7.64 -0.27 0.41
C ALA A 61 -8.45 -0.22 1.73
N LYS A 62 -9.54 0.55 1.77
CA LYS A 62 -10.45 0.61 2.93
C LYS A 62 -11.14 -0.73 3.19
N ASN A 63 -11.61 -1.39 2.15
CA ASN A 63 -12.24 -2.72 2.26
C ASN A 63 -11.27 -3.75 2.87
N ARG A 64 -10.00 -3.73 2.45
CA ARG A 64 -8.98 -4.62 3.02
C ARG A 64 -8.77 -4.37 4.51
N VAL A 65 -8.72 -3.12 4.97
CA VAL A 65 -8.60 -2.82 6.42
C VAL A 65 -9.83 -3.34 7.17
N LYS A 66 -11.04 -3.12 6.64
CA LYS A 66 -12.27 -3.65 7.23
C LYS A 66 -12.23 -5.17 7.35
N ASN A 67 -11.95 -5.87 6.25
CA ASN A 67 -11.90 -7.33 6.21
C ASN A 67 -10.77 -7.89 7.10
N LEU A 68 -9.64 -7.18 7.20
CA LEU A 68 -8.53 -7.53 8.08
C LEU A 68 -8.91 -7.45 9.56
N LYS A 69 -9.65 -6.40 9.96
CA LYS A 69 -10.17 -6.26 11.33
C LYS A 69 -11.20 -7.36 11.66
N GLU A 70 -12.06 -7.71 10.71
CA GLU A 70 -13.00 -8.83 10.87
C GLU A 70 -12.27 -10.16 11.04
N TYR A 71 -11.23 -10.40 10.24
CA TYR A 71 -10.37 -11.57 10.36
C TYR A 71 -9.70 -11.62 11.74
N ALA A 72 -9.10 -10.51 12.16
CA ALA A 72 -8.42 -10.43 13.46
C ALA A 72 -9.38 -10.69 14.63
N SER A 73 -10.58 -10.12 14.58
CA SER A 73 -11.62 -10.34 15.57
C SER A 73 -12.03 -11.82 15.66
N LYS A 74 -12.29 -12.46 14.52
CA LYS A 74 -12.67 -13.89 14.44
C LYS A 74 -11.60 -14.84 14.97
N ASN A 75 -10.33 -14.45 14.86
CA ASN A 75 -9.18 -15.24 15.26
C ASN A 75 -8.56 -14.80 16.61
N ASN A 76 -9.20 -13.88 17.32
CA ASN A 76 -8.70 -13.31 18.58
C ASN A 76 -7.29 -12.72 18.47
N ILE A 77 -6.96 -12.11 17.35
CA ILE A 77 -5.67 -11.44 17.11
C ILE A 77 -5.81 -9.96 17.47
N LYS A 78 -4.92 -9.47 18.32
CA LYS A 78 -4.80 -8.04 18.63
C LYS A 78 -3.60 -7.47 17.87
N ALA A 79 -3.77 -6.30 17.29
CA ALA A 79 -2.71 -5.55 16.64
C ALA A 79 -2.82 -4.06 17.00
N ASP A 80 -1.69 -3.37 16.95
CA ASP A 80 -1.64 -1.92 17.18
C ASP A 80 -2.10 -1.16 15.94
N PHE A 81 -1.81 -1.72 14.75
CA PHE A 81 -2.23 -1.16 13.47
C PHE A 81 -2.81 -2.22 12.53
N TYR A 82 -3.82 -1.81 11.78
CA TYR A 82 -4.40 -2.52 10.66
C TYR A 82 -4.17 -1.71 9.40
N ILE A 83 -3.43 -2.25 8.45
CA ILE A 83 -3.00 -1.50 7.28
C ILE A 83 -3.27 -2.22 5.97
N SER A 84 -3.34 -1.46 4.89
CA SER A 84 -3.53 -2.02 3.55
C SER A 84 -2.87 -1.16 2.48
N SER A 85 -2.68 -1.76 1.32
CA SER A 85 -2.22 -1.09 0.11
C SER A 85 -2.98 -1.65 -1.09
N GLU A 86 -3.56 -0.77 -1.89
CA GLU A 86 -4.19 -1.10 -3.16
C GLU A 86 -3.60 -0.24 -4.28
N ALA A 87 -3.24 -0.87 -5.40
CA ALA A 87 -2.74 -0.19 -6.57
C ALA A 87 -3.81 -0.14 -7.65
N GLY A 88 -3.80 0.89 -8.47
CA GLY A 88 -4.70 1.02 -9.59
C GLY A 88 -4.34 2.18 -10.48
N ILE A 89 -5.14 2.41 -11.49
CA ILE A 89 -4.95 3.48 -12.45
C ILE A 89 -6.00 4.58 -12.28
N THR A 90 -5.60 5.81 -12.52
CA THR A 90 -6.51 6.96 -12.44
C THR A 90 -6.20 7.98 -13.53
N ASP A 91 -7.24 8.64 -14.03
CA ASP A 91 -7.16 9.78 -14.94
C ASP A 91 -7.54 11.11 -14.29
N SER A 92 -7.63 11.14 -12.97
CA SER A 92 -8.05 12.32 -12.21
C SER A 92 -7.19 13.57 -12.42
N LEU A 93 -5.98 13.42 -12.95
CA LEU A 93 -5.07 14.51 -13.30
C LEU A 93 -5.10 14.86 -14.80
N GLY A 94 -6.00 14.26 -15.58
CA GLY A 94 -6.12 14.49 -17.02
C GLY A 94 -5.27 13.54 -17.89
N GLU A 95 -4.43 12.71 -17.26
CA GLU A 95 -3.63 11.67 -17.90
C GLU A 95 -3.71 10.39 -17.08
N TRP A 96 -3.57 9.23 -17.73
CA TRP A 96 -3.56 7.96 -17.02
C TRP A 96 -2.24 7.73 -16.29
N ILE A 97 -2.34 7.57 -14.98
CA ILE A 97 -1.21 7.22 -14.11
C ILE A 97 -1.56 6.00 -13.25
N ASP A 98 -0.55 5.23 -12.89
CA ASP A 98 -0.65 4.24 -11.80
C ASP A 98 -0.33 4.91 -10.47
N ILE A 99 -1.06 4.53 -9.42
CA ILE A 99 -0.87 5.03 -8.05
C ILE A 99 -1.24 3.95 -7.05
N ASN A 100 -0.53 3.90 -5.92
CA ASN A 100 -0.92 3.14 -4.75
C ASN A 100 -1.65 4.04 -3.74
N ALA A 101 -2.80 3.60 -3.25
CA ALA A 101 -3.40 4.14 -2.03
C ALA A 101 -3.16 3.19 -0.86
N VAL A 102 -2.77 3.73 0.27
CA VAL A 102 -2.62 2.99 1.53
C VAL A 102 -3.54 3.54 2.60
N VAL A 103 -3.98 2.64 3.47
CA VAL A 103 -4.77 2.98 4.66
C VAL A 103 -4.03 2.48 5.87
N VAL A 104 -3.92 3.32 6.89
CA VAL A 104 -3.37 3.01 8.21
C VAL A 104 -4.43 3.32 9.25
N GLU A 105 -4.84 2.32 10.02
CA GLU A 105 -5.79 2.48 11.11
C GLU A 105 -5.21 1.91 12.40
N ASP A 106 -5.18 2.71 13.46
CA ASP A 106 -4.73 2.24 14.77
C ASP A 106 -5.80 1.40 15.49
N SER A 107 -5.42 0.77 16.59
CA SER A 107 -6.32 -0.06 17.40
C SER A 107 -7.52 0.69 18.00
N LYS A 108 -7.51 2.02 17.99
CA LYS A 108 -8.59 2.89 18.46
C LYS A 108 -9.51 3.36 17.32
N GLY A 109 -9.22 2.97 16.07
CA GLY A 109 -10.02 3.34 14.90
C GLY A 109 -9.63 4.68 14.27
N PHE A 110 -8.52 5.30 14.70
CA PHE A 110 -8.02 6.50 14.06
C PHE A 110 -7.37 6.14 12.72
N GLN A 111 -7.95 6.62 11.63
CA GLN A 111 -7.58 6.24 10.28
C GLN A 111 -6.90 7.38 9.52
N SER A 112 -5.92 7.03 8.72
CA SER A 112 -5.28 7.92 7.76
C SER A 112 -5.10 7.22 6.41
N ILE A 113 -4.91 8.03 5.39
CA ILE A 113 -4.60 7.59 4.04
C ILE A 113 -3.29 8.22 3.57
N GLY A 114 -2.63 7.54 2.66
CA GLY A 114 -1.49 8.07 1.94
C GLY A 114 -1.48 7.52 0.52
N THR A 115 -0.73 8.16 -0.34
CA THR A 115 -0.54 7.69 -1.71
C THR A 115 0.94 7.62 -2.05
N SER A 116 1.29 6.74 -2.98
CA SER A 116 2.62 6.75 -3.60
C SER A 116 2.73 7.91 -4.59
N GLN A 117 3.93 8.12 -5.10
CA GLN A 117 4.11 8.85 -6.34
C GLN A 117 3.36 8.11 -7.45
N GLY A 118 2.66 8.86 -8.29
CA GLY A 118 2.08 8.35 -9.52
C GLY A 118 3.12 8.28 -10.63
N PHE A 119 2.95 7.36 -11.57
CA PHE A 119 3.76 7.31 -12.78
C PHE A 119 2.90 7.11 -14.02
N PRO A 120 3.28 7.71 -15.17
CA PRO A 120 2.49 7.61 -16.40
C PRO A 120 2.49 6.18 -16.93
N ILE A 121 1.36 5.80 -17.52
CA ILE A 121 1.21 4.53 -18.23
C ILE A 121 0.94 4.78 -19.72
N PRO A 122 1.42 3.90 -20.62
CA PRO A 122 1.27 4.15 -22.04
C PRO A 122 -0.19 4.08 -22.49
N ASP A 123 -0.70 5.16 -23.07
CA ASP A 123 -2.11 5.29 -23.53
C ASP A 123 -2.57 4.14 -24.43
N LYS A 124 -1.70 3.67 -25.31
CA LYS A 124 -2.02 2.57 -26.24
C LYS A 124 -2.34 1.23 -25.56
N TYR A 125 -2.05 1.07 -24.26
CA TYR A 125 -2.32 -0.14 -23.51
C TYR A 125 -3.45 0.02 -22.47
N ILE A 126 -4.07 1.20 -22.38
CA ILE A 126 -5.09 1.48 -21.35
C ILE A 126 -6.26 0.50 -21.42
N ASP A 127 -6.77 0.21 -22.61
CA ASP A 127 -7.89 -0.72 -22.77
C ASP A 127 -7.52 -2.15 -22.35
N GLU A 128 -6.30 -2.60 -22.69
CA GLU A 128 -5.80 -3.91 -22.28
C GLU A 128 -5.57 -3.97 -20.75
N ILE A 129 -5.04 -2.90 -20.16
CA ILE A 129 -4.85 -2.78 -18.71
C ILE A 129 -6.20 -2.85 -17.98
N LYS A 130 -7.20 -2.10 -18.42
CA LYS A 130 -8.56 -2.13 -17.85
C LYS A 130 -9.23 -3.50 -17.95
N ALA A 131 -8.96 -4.22 -19.04
CA ALA A 131 -9.52 -5.55 -19.26
C ALA A 131 -8.79 -6.67 -18.50
N THR A 132 -7.57 -6.41 -18.04
CA THR A 132 -6.72 -7.39 -17.33
C THR A 132 -6.17 -6.81 -16.03
N GLU A 133 -4.92 -6.38 -16.06
CA GLU A 133 -4.25 -5.59 -15.01
C GLU A 133 -2.91 -5.06 -15.53
N LEU A 134 -2.45 -3.94 -14.97
CA LEU A 134 -1.18 -3.31 -15.35
C LEU A 134 0.00 -4.28 -15.27
N GLY A 135 0.08 -5.10 -14.21
CA GLY A 135 1.18 -6.06 -14.03
C GLY A 135 1.31 -7.03 -15.19
N LYS A 136 0.19 -7.61 -15.65
CA LYS A 136 0.18 -8.56 -16.79
C LYS A 136 0.60 -7.89 -18.10
N VAL A 137 0.15 -6.66 -18.33
CA VAL A 137 0.52 -5.90 -19.54
C VAL A 137 2.01 -5.55 -19.52
N MET A 138 2.55 -5.15 -18.36
CA MET A 138 3.99 -4.89 -18.22
C MET A 138 4.83 -6.16 -18.42
N ASP A 139 4.42 -7.30 -17.86
CA ASP A 139 5.10 -8.59 -18.08
C ASP A 139 5.17 -8.94 -19.56
N LYS A 140 4.09 -8.70 -20.32
CA LYS A 140 4.03 -8.92 -21.76
C LYS A 140 4.98 -7.99 -22.54
N ILE A 141 5.05 -6.71 -22.14
CA ILE A 141 5.91 -5.71 -22.81
C ILE A 141 7.40 -6.01 -22.58
N PHE A 142 7.74 -6.49 -21.39
CA PHE A 142 9.11 -6.73 -20.95
C PHE A 142 9.52 -8.22 -20.93
N ASP A 143 8.94 -9.02 -21.82
CA ASP A 143 9.30 -10.43 -22.08
C ASP A 143 9.16 -11.37 -20.87
N GLY A 144 8.12 -11.21 -20.07
CA GLY A 144 7.69 -12.24 -19.10
C GLY A 144 8.62 -12.46 -17.91
N GLN A 145 9.48 -11.51 -17.57
CA GLN A 145 10.13 -11.53 -16.28
C GLN A 145 9.07 -11.24 -15.21
N GLU A 146 8.87 -12.17 -14.26
CA GLU A 146 7.85 -12.05 -13.22
C GLU A 146 8.01 -10.77 -12.39
N LEU A 147 7.44 -9.67 -12.88
CA LEU A 147 7.47 -8.35 -12.24
C LEU A 147 6.64 -8.30 -10.96
N GLY A 148 5.55 -9.07 -10.94
CA GLY A 148 4.55 -9.01 -9.87
C GLY A 148 5.05 -9.45 -8.50
N LYS A 149 6.04 -10.33 -8.44
CA LYS A 149 6.56 -10.89 -7.18
C LYS A 149 7.76 -10.15 -6.59
N GLY A 150 8.37 -9.25 -7.35
CA GLY A 150 9.61 -8.59 -6.96
C GLY A 150 9.51 -7.07 -6.96
N LYS A 151 10.22 -6.46 -7.91
CA LYS A 151 10.43 -5.01 -7.94
C LYS A 151 9.26 -4.20 -8.51
N GLY A 152 8.29 -4.86 -9.18
CA GLY A 152 7.14 -4.21 -9.83
C GLY A 152 7.47 -3.59 -11.20
N GLY A 153 6.43 -3.30 -11.99
CA GLY A 153 6.54 -2.71 -13.34
C GLY A 153 7.31 -1.40 -13.39
N ILE A 154 7.22 -0.61 -12.34
CA ILE A 154 7.94 0.65 -12.20
C ILE A 154 9.47 0.48 -12.31
N SER A 155 10.02 -0.64 -11.86
CA SER A 155 11.47 -0.89 -11.94
C SER A 155 11.97 -0.96 -13.37
N TYR A 156 11.17 -1.52 -14.30
CA TYR A 156 11.54 -1.52 -15.72
C TYR A 156 11.42 -0.13 -16.33
N LEU A 157 10.33 0.57 -16.05
CA LEU A 157 10.08 1.91 -16.58
C LEU A 157 11.12 2.92 -16.11
N THR A 158 11.66 2.74 -14.91
CA THR A 158 12.68 3.63 -14.33
C THR A 158 14.11 3.07 -14.44
N LYS A 159 14.31 1.96 -15.15
CA LYS A 159 15.62 1.29 -15.24
C LYS A 159 16.21 0.97 -13.85
N ASN A 160 15.38 0.47 -12.96
CA ASN A 160 15.67 0.11 -11.56
C ASN A 160 15.97 1.27 -10.60
N GLU A 161 15.67 2.52 -10.97
CA GLU A 161 15.83 3.65 -10.04
C GLU A 161 14.75 3.64 -8.94
N VAL A 162 13.54 3.14 -9.25
CA VAL A 162 12.42 3.04 -8.32
C VAL A 162 11.83 1.64 -8.34
N SER A 163 11.53 1.09 -7.18
CA SER A 163 10.88 -0.22 -7.02
C SER A 163 9.48 -0.09 -6.42
N ARG A 164 8.70 -1.18 -6.47
CA ARG A 164 7.42 -1.27 -5.74
C ARG A 164 7.60 -1.06 -4.23
N ILE A 165 8.72 -1.53 -3.68
CA ILE A 165 9.04 -1.33 -2.25
C ILE A 165 9.16 0.17 -1.95
N ASP A 166 9.84 0.94 -2.80
CA ASP A 166 10.02 2.38 -2.63
C ASP A 166 8.68 3.12 -2.68
N LEU A 167 7.83 2.80 -3.66
CA LEU A 167 6.49 3.40 -3.78
C LEU A 167 5.63 3.07 -2.57
N THR A 168 5.62 1.82 -2.12
CA THR A 168 4.84 1.38 -0.96
C THR A 168 5.36 2.04 0.32
N ARG A 169 6.68 2.07 0.52
CA ARG A 169 7.32 2.72 1.67
C ARG A 169 6.92 4.19 1.77
N THR A 170 7.05 4.95 0.69
CA THR A 170 6.72 6.37 0.69
C THR A 170 5.24 6.61 0.92
N ALA A 171 4.35 5.80 0.36
CA ALA A 171 2.91 5.89 0.61
C ALA A 171 2.58 5.71 2.10
N PHE A 172 3.17 4.70 2.76
CA PHE A 172 2.96 4.49 4.20
C PHE A 172 3.58 5.59 5.05
N ILE A 173 4.74 6.14 4.68
CA ILE A 173 5.31 7.32 5.36
C ILE A 173 4.31 8.49 5.30
N MET A 174 3.70 8.75 4.13
CA MET A 174 2.68 9.81 4.00
C MET A 174 1.46 9.54 4.90
N ALA A 175 0.95 8.31 4.93
CA ALA A 175 -0.17 7.97 5.81
C ALA A 175 0.19 8.10 7.30
N LEU A 176 1.42 7.75 7.70
CA LEU A 176 1.87 7.84 9.08
C LEU A 176 1.99 9.28 9.60
N THR A 177 2.07 10.30 8.74
CA THR A 177 2.16 11.71 9.17
C THR A 177 1.07 12.08 10.16
N LYS A 178 -0.15 11.56 9.97
CA LYS A 178 -1.29 11.82 10.84
C LYS A 178 -1.17 11.14 12.22
N HIS A 179 -0.53 9.97 12.26
CA HIS A 179 -0.33 9.21 13.50
C HIS A 179 0.83 9.74 14.34
N ILE A 180 1.94 10.10 13.69
CA ILE A 180 3.14 10.61 14.38
C ILE A 180 3.01 12.08 14.83
N ASN A 181 2.03 12.81 14.31
CA ASN A 181 1.72 14.18 14.68
C ASN A 181 0.29 14.28 15.24
N GLY A 182 -0.12 13.33 16.09
CA GLY A 182 -1.49 13.20 16.57
C GLY A 182 -2.09 14.48 17.16
N ASP A 183 -1.29 15.30 17.81
CA ASP A 183 -1.72 16.56 18.43
C ASP A 183 -2.27 17.59 17.44
N ILE A 184 -1.89 17.49 16.15
CA ILE A 184 -2.41 18.38 15.10
C ILE A 184 -3.77 17.92 14.60
N TRP A 185 -4.10 16.62 14.74
CA TRP A 185 -5.32 16.00 14.20
C TRP A 185 -6.33 15.51 15.22
N ARG A 186 -5.97 15.51 16.52
CA ARG A 186 -6.82 15.03 17.62
C ARG A 186 -7.23 16.15 18.57
#